data_6b6e0e77cefba292e91c8794a45c9595
#
_entry.id   6b6e0e77cefba292e91c8794a45c9595
#
_cell.length_a   1.000
_cell.length_b   1.000
_cell.length_c   1.000
_cell.angle_alpha   90.00
_cell.angle_beta   90.00
_cell.angle_gamma   90.00
#
_symmetry.space_group_name_H-M   'P 1'
#
loop_
_entity.id
_entity.type
_entity.pdbx_description
1 polymer ?
#
loop_
_entity_poly.entity_id
_entity_poly.type
_entity_poly.pdbx_seq_one_letter_code
_entity_poly.pdbx_strand_id
1 'polypeptide(L)'
;MRHDLTVAVALRLEALVVRAALPGAHLVHTGMGPKRAGAAATRWVSGQPAALAVAGVCGGLDPRLRPGEVVVASELRGPDGVLACPSGRLLVAALARRGLRAHLGPLVSVDHVVRGEERARLHAEGAVAADMESAFLAAAAGLTPSRAAALGVLRVVSDAPGRELARLGVVADALRALRALHHAAPALADWAAAGRQAMRFSIPKEVG
;
A
#
# COMPACT_ATOMS: atom_id res chain seq x y z
N MET A 1 -22.06 9.80 -3.18
CA MET A 1 -21.75 9.55 -1.76
C MET A 1 -20.26 9.77 -1.56
N ARG A 2 -19.84 10.56 -0.56
CA ARG A 2 -18.43 10.69 -0.18
C ARG A 2 -18.05 9.45 0.65
N HIS A 3 -17.03 8.73 0.24
CA HIS A 3 -16.46 7.65 1.04
C HIS A 3 -15.34 8.21 1.91
N ASP A 4 -15.33 7.84 3.17
CA ASP A 4 -14.26 8.28 4.09
C ASP A 4 -12.91 7.68 3.72
N LEU A 5 -12.92 6.44 3.20
CA LEU A 5 -11.74 5.68 2.79
C LEU A 5 -12.02 4.95 1.48
N THR A 6 -11.17 5.18 0.49
CA THR A 6 -11.14 4.38 -0.75
C THR A 6 -9.83 3.60 -0.83
N VAL A 7 -9.94 2.29 -1.02
CA VAL A 7 -8.80 1.36 -1.08
C VAL A 7 -8.68 0.76 -2.47
N ALA A 8 -7.54 0.96 -3.10
CA ALA A 8 -7.17 0.29 -4.35
C ALA A 8 -6.53 -1.08 -4.06
N VAL A 9 -6.96 -2.09 -4.81
CA VAL A 9 -6.43 -3.47 -4.75
C VAL A 9 -6.23 -4.00 -6.17
N ALA A 10 -5.15 -4.74 -6.41
CA ALA A 10 -4.78 -5.18 -7.76
C ALA A 10 -5.43 -6.51 -8.15
N LEU A 11 -5.47 -7.47 -7.24
CA LEU A 11 -5.96 -8.82 -7.51
C LEU A 11 -7.39 -9.03 -6.98
N ARG A 12 -8.17 -9.84 -7.67
CA ARG A 12 -9.53 -10.20 -7.21
C ARG A 12 -9.51 -10.87 -5.83
N LEU A 13 -8.49 -11.68 -5.57
CA LEU A 13 -8.36 -12.38 -4.30
C LEU A 13 -8.03 -11.40 -3.16
N GLU A 14 -7.17 -10.41 -3.41
CA GLU A 14 -6.92 -9.31 -2.47
C GLU A 14 -8.22 -8.53 -2.20
N ALA A 15 -9.00 -8.24 -3.24
CA ALA A 15 -10.28 -7.54 -3.10
C ALA A 15 -11.27 -8.31 -2.20
N LEU A 16 -11.35 -9.63 -2.34
CA LEU A 16 -12.18 -10.47 -1.47
C LEU A 16 -11.70 -10.42 -0.01
N VAL A 17 -10.40 -10.57 0.19
CA VAL A 17 -9.77 -10.56 1.52
C VAL A 17 -9.95 -9.20 2.21
N VAL A 18 -9.67 -8.10 1.51
CA VAL A 18 -9.81 -6.74 2.06
C VAL A 18 -11.28 -6.40 2.30
N ARG A 19 -12.19 -6.78 1.42
CA ARG A 19 -13.63 -6.56 1.63
C ARG A 19 -14.16 -7.28 2.86
N ALA A 20 -13.73 -8.52 3.10
CA ALA A 20 -14.11 -9.29 4.28
C ALA A 20 -13.59 -8.64 5.58
N ALA A 21 -12.37 -8.09 5.54
CA ALA A 21 -11.72 -7.50 6.71
C ALA A 21 -12.12 -6.02 6.95
N LEU A 22 -12.56 -5.31 5.91
CA LEU A 22 -12.82 -3.87 5.92
C LEU A 22 -14.10 -3.55 5.13
N PRO A 23 -15.28 -3.99 5.58
CA PRO A 23 -16.54 -3.89 4.82
C PRO A 23 -17.01 -2.45 4.60
N GLY A 24 -16.59 -1.49 5.45
CA GLY A 24 -16.95 -0.07 5.35
C GLY A 24 -16.13 0.74 4.33
N ALA A 25 -15.08 0.17 3.72
CA ALA A 25 -14.28 0.88 2.74
C ALA A 25 -14.86 0.75 1.33
N HIS A 26 -14.72 1.81 0.56
CA HIS A 26 -14.95 1.74 -0.89
C HIS A 26 -13.73 1.08 -1.56
N LEU A 27 -13.94 -0.06 -2.23
CA LEU A 27 -12.87 -0.79 -2.90
C LEU A 27 -12.87 -0.51 -4.39
N VAL A 28 -11.70 -0.19 -4.93
CA VAL A 28 -11.43 -0.05 -6.36
C VAL A 28 -10.50 -1.17 -6.79
N HIS A 29 -11.01 -2.11 -7.58
CA HIS A 29 -10.19 -3.13 -8.22
C HIS A 29 -9.46 -2.51 -9.41
N THR A 30 -8.13 -2.44 -9.34
CA THR A 30 -7.30 -1.83 -10.39
C THR A 30 -6.93 -2.82 -11.49
N GLY A 31 -6.69 -4.07 -11.14
CA GLY A 31 -5.95 -5.02 -11.94
C GLY A 31 -4.44 -4.78 -11.81
N MET A 32 -3.65 -5.75 -12.23
CA MET A 32 -2.20 -5.77 -12.09
C MET A 32 -1.52 -5.02 -13.24
N GLY A 33 -0.47 -4.27 -12.89
CA GLY A 33 0.42 -3.58 -13.81
C GLY A 33 0.02 -2.13 -14.15
N PRO A 34 0.96 -1.34 -14.73
CA PRO A 34 0.85 0.11 -14.86
C PRO A 34 -0.36 0.58 -15.68
N LYS A 35 -0.65 -0.08 -16.81
CA LYS A 35 -1.78 0.29 -17.68
C LYS A 35 -3.13 0.19 -16.96
N ARG A 36 -3.34 -0.89 -16.20
CA ARG A 36 -4.58 -1.12 -15.47
C ARG A 36 -4.69 -0.22 -14.24
N ALA A 37 -3.59 -0.01 -13.53
CA ALA A 37 -3.51 0.95 -12.43
C ALA A 37 -3.86 2.36 -12.91
N GLY A 38 -3.27 2.82 -14.01
CA GLY A 38 -3.59 4.10 -14.63
C GLY A 38 -5.06 4.24 -15.01
N ALA A 39 -5.66 3.23 -15.65
CA ALA A 39 -7.07 3.24 -16.01
C ALA A 39 -8.04 3.25 -14.80
N ALA A 40 -7.56 2.80 -13.62
CA ALA A 40 -8.35 2.80 -12.39
C ALA A 40 -8.22 4.12 -11.60
N ALA A 41 -7.24 4.95 -11.89
CA ALA A 41 -6.88 6.12 -11.11
C ALA A 41 -8.06 7.08 -10.89
N THR A 42 -8.81 7.41 -11.94
CA THR A 42 -9.98 8.30 -11.85
C THR A 42 -11.04 7.74 -10.88
N ARG A 43 -11.30 6.43 -10.92
CA ARG A 43 -12.26 5.78 -10.01
C ARG A 43 -11.75 5.80 -8.57
N TRP A 44 -10.44 5.65 -8.38
CA TRP A 44 -9.82 5.62 -7.04
C TRP A 44 -9.95 6.97 -6.32
N VAL A 45 -9.78 8.09 -7.03
CA VAL A 45 -9.94 9.43 -6.47
C VAL A 45 -11.36 9.99 -6.58
N SER A 46 -12.27 9.25 -7.21
CA SER A 46 -13.66 9.67 -7.42
C SER A 46 -14.37 9.91 -6.08
N GLY A 47 -15.21 10.95 -6.05
CA GLY A 47 -15.92 11.34 -4.83
C GLY A 47 -15.04 12.08 -3.80
N GLN A 48 -13.78 12.34 -4.11
CA GLN A 48 -12.82 13.03 -3.24
C GLN A 48 -12.79 12.43 -1.81
N PRO A 49 -12.40 11.16 -1.66
CA PRO A 49 -12.37 10.51 -0.36
C PRO A 49 -11.43 11.26 0.59
N ALA A 50 -11.73 11.22 1.88
CA ALA A 50 -10.89 11.83 2.92
C ALA A 50 -9.54 11.13 3.06
N ALA A 51 -9.49 9.83 2.75
CA ALA A 51 -8.26 9.03 2.75
C ALA A 51 -8.23 8.08 1.54
N LEU A 52 -7.06 7.97 0.94
CA LEU A 52 -6.75 7.05 -0.14
C LEU A 52 -5.79 5.97 0.36
N ALA A 53 -6.06 4.71 0.02
CA ALA A 53 -5.14 3.64 0.34
C ALA A 53 -4.87 2.73 -0.86
N VAL A 54 -3.69 2.12 -0.87
CA VAL A 54 -3.37 0.98 -1.72
C VAL A 54 -3.07 -0.19 -0.81
N ALA A 55 -3.72 -1.33 -1.02
CA ALA A 55 -3.52 -2.53 -0.24
C ALA A 55 -3.34 -3.74 -1.13
N GLY A 56 -2.45 -4.65 -0.76
CA GLY A 56 -2.18 -5.87 -1.53
C GLY A 56 -0.85 -6.50 -1.17
N VAL A 57 -0.41 -7.41 -2.03
CA VAL A 57 0.88 -8.10 -1.86
C VAL A 57 2.01 -7.37 -2.60
N CYS A 58 3.26 -7.70 -2.23
CA CYS A 58 4.48 -7.18 -2.86
C CYS A 58 5.60 -8.22 -2.82
N GLY A 59 6.62 -8.02 -3.63
CA GLY A 59 7.90 -8.71 -3.51
C GLY A 59 8.79 -8.00 -2.48
N GLY A 60 9.30 -8.73 -1.49
CA GLY A 60 10.30 -8.21 -0.56
C GLY A 60 11.65 -8.06 -1.24
N LEU A 61 12.31 -6.92 -1.09
CA LEU A 61 13.66 -6.66 -1.60
C LEU A 61 14.71 -6.82 -0.50
N ASP A 62 14.41 -6.36 0.70
CA ASP A 62 15.27 -6.55 1.88
C ASP A 62 15.36 -8.05 2.23
N PRO A 63 16.56 -8.64 2.30
CA PRO A 63 16.74 -10.06 2.60
C PRO A 63 16.28 -10.47 4.00
N ARG A 64 16.01 -9.51 4.87
CA ARG A 64 15.44 -9.76 6.21
C ARG A 64 13.93 -10.00 6.17
N LEU A 65 13.23 -9.54 5.13
CA LEU A 65 11.80 -9.73 4.98
C LEU A 65 11.43 -11.19 4.71
N ARG A 66 10.26 -11.56 5.20
CA ARG A 66 9.71 -12.91 5.03
C ARG A 66 8.26 -12.82 4.52
N PRO A 67 7.78 -13.81 3.74
CA PRO A 67 6.38 -13.89 3.34
C PRO A 67 5.43 -13.78 4.54
N GLY A 68 4.43 -12.90 4.43
CA GLY A 68 3.48 -12.58 5.47
C GLY A 68 3.84 -11.35 6.31
N GLU A 69 5.03 -10.78 6.18
CA GLU A 69 5.38 -9.53 6.85
C GLU A 69 4.76 -8.32 6.16
N VAL A 70 4.38 -7.33 6.97
CA VAL A 70 3.71 -6.12 6.49
C VAL A 70 4.76 -5.04 6.20
N VAL A 71 4.63 -4.41 5.05
CA VAL A 71 5.40 -3.24 4.62
C VAL A 71 4.46 -2.05 4.46
N VAL A 72 4.84 -0.92 5.01
CA VAL A 72 4.18 0.38 4.82
C VAL A 72 5.13 1.29 4.06
N ALA A 73 4.66 1.93 3.00
CA ALA A 73 5.51 2.83 2.24
C ALA A 73 5.78 4.12 3.01
N SER A 74 7.06 4.51 3.10
CA SER A 74 7.50 5.85 3.49
C SER A 74 7.51 6.79 2.29
N GLU A 75 7.71 6.23 1.11
CA GLU A 75 7.64 6.88 -0.20
C GLU A 75 7.36 5.83 -1.29
N LEU A 76 6.82 6.30 -2.40
CA LEU A 76 6.66 5.54 -3.64
C LEU A 76 7.69 6.02 -4.65
N ARG A 77 8.39 5.07 -5.27
CA ARG A 77 9.33 5.32 -6.37
C ARG A 77 8.79 4.69 -7.63
N GLY A 78 8.71 5.47 -8.69
CA GLY A 78 8.25 5.03 -10.01
C GLY A 78 8.96 5.79 -11.11
N PRO A 79 8.63 5.52 -12.40
CA PRO A 79 9.25 6.20 -13.54
C PRO A 79 9.00 7.70 -13.55
N ASP A 80 7.90 8.18 -12.95
CA ASP A 80 7.56 9.60 -12.87
C ASP A 80 8.20 10.30 -11.66
N GLY A 81 9.06 9.62 -10.91
CA GLY A 81 9.79 10.16 -9.77
C GLY A 81 9.41 9.56 -8.42
N VAL A 82 9.58 10.37 -7.37
CA VAL A 82 9.37 9.94 -5.98
C VAL A 82 8.22 10.72 -5.36
N LEU A 83 7.29 10.02 -4.73
CA LEU A 83 6.20 10.59 -3.96
C LEU A 83 6.35 10.19 -2.48
N ALA A 84 6.62 11.14 -1.60
CA ALA A 84 6.67 10.88 -0.17
C ALA A 84 5.29 10.48 0.38
N CYS A 85 5.26 9.54 1.33
CA CYS A 85 4.06 9.06 2.03
C CYS A 85 4.16 9.42 3.52
N PRO A 86 3.99 10.69 3.91
CA PRO A 86 4.25 11.15 5.29
C PRO A 86 3.33 10.49 6.33
N SER A 87 2.13 10.08 5.93
CA SER A 87 1.19 9.36 6.79
C SER A 87 1.56 7.89 7.05
N GLY A 88 2.62 7.38 6.43
CA GLY A 88 3.08 6.00 6.65
C GLY A 88 3.38 5.70 8.13
N ARG A 89 3.99 6.64 8.87
CA ARG A 89 4.22 6.47 10.31
C ARG A 89 2.94 6.33 11.12
N LEU A 90 1.88 7.06 10.74
CA LEU A 90 0.57 6.96 11.38
C LEU A 90 -0.07 5.59 11.09
N LEU A 91 0.10 5.06 9.88
CA LEU A 91 -0.37 3.71 9.53
C LEU A 91 0.40 2.62 10.29
N VAL A 92 1.72 2.75 10.44
CA VAL A 92 2.50 1.85 11.31
C VAL A 92 2.00 1.88 12.75
N ALA A 93 1.70 3.06 13.31
CA ALA A 93 1.12 3.17 14.63
C ALA A 93 -0.28 2.53 14.73
N ALA A 94 -1.10 2.62 13.68
CA ALA A 94 -2.40 1.94 13.61
C ALA A 94 -2.25 0.41 13.61
N LEU A 95 -1.29 -0.12 12.86
CA LEU A 95 -0.95 -1.56 12.87
C LEU A 95 -0.45 -2.02 14.24
N ALA A 96 0.44 -1.23 14.88
CA ALA A 96 0.99 -1.55 16.20
C ALA A 96 -0.10 -1.64 17.28
N ARG A 97 -1.13 -0.75 17.25
CA ARG A 97 -2.29 -0.83 18.17
C ARG A 97 -3.10 -2.13 17.99
N ARG A 98 -2.98 -2.79 16.85
CA ARG A 98 -3.57 -4.11 16.58
C ARG A 98 -2.61 -5.28 16.85
N GLY A 99 -1.45 -5.01 17.46
CA GLY A 99 -0.44 -6.02 17.74
C GLY A 99 0.35 -6.47 16.52
N LEU A 100 0.26 -5.74 15.39
CA LEU A 100 0.94 -6.08 14.14
C LEU A 100 2.22 -5.26 13.98
N ARG A 101 3.30 -5.93 13.60
CA ARG A 101 4.56 -5.27 13.22
C ARG A 101 4.52 -4.93 11.73
N ALA A 102 5.11 -3.79 11.37
CA ALA A 102 5.27 -3.38 9.98
C ALA A 102 6.64 -2.74 9.77
N HIS A 103 7.20 -3.00 8.60
CA HIS A 103 8.41 -2.35 8.11
C HIS A 103 8.02 -1.07 7.37
N LEU A 104 8.57 0.07 7.80
CA LEU A 104 8.39 1.34 7.09
C LEU A 104 9.60 1.59 6.19
N GLY A 105 9.37 1.77 4.90
CA GLY A 105 10.46 2.04 3.96
C GLY A 105 10.00 2.38 2.55
N PRO A 106 10.95 2.75 1.68
CA PRO A 106 10.68 3.03 0.28
C PRO A 106 10.13 1.81 -0.46
N LEU A 107 9.05 2.02 -1.22
CA LEU A 107 8.44 1.04 -2.10
C LEU A 107 8.68 1.47 -3.55
N VAL A 108 9.22 0.57 -4.37
CA VAL A 108 9.40 0.82 -5.81
C VAL A 108 8.31 0.12 -6.61
N SER A 109 7.70 0.82 -7.56
CA SER A 109 6.76 0.22 -8.51
C SER A 109 7.44 0.01 -9.86
N VAL A 110 7.38 -1.23 -10.34
CA VAL A 110 7.93 -1.67 -11.63
C VAL A 110 6.83 -2.32 -12.47
N ASP A 111 7.07 -2.51 -13.76
CA ASP A 111 6.09 -3.08 -14.69
C ASP A 111 6.18 -4.60 -14.86
N HIS A 112 7.09 -5.24 -14.14
CA HIS A 112 7.39 -6.67 -14.21
C HIS A 112 7.69 -7.26 -12.83
N VAL A 113 7.80 -8.59 -12.77
CA VAL A 113 8.17 -9.30 -11.53
C VAL A 113 9.70 -9.23 -11.33
N VAL A 114 10.12 -8.55 -10.26
CA VAL A 114 11.54 -8.39 -9.90
C VAL A 114 12.13 -9.71 -9.41
N ARG A 115 13.31 -10.08 -9.91
CA ARG A 115 14.00 -11.35 -9.58
C ARG A 115 15.52 -11.17 -9.51
N GLY A 116 16.18 -12.11 -8.86
CA GLY A 116 17.64 -12.27 -8.90
C GLY A 116 18.41 -10.99 -8.57
N GLU A 117 19.37 -10.64 -9.41
CA GLU A 117 20.26 -9.48 -9.23
C GLU A 117 19.53 -8.14 -9.23
N GLU A 118 18.44 -8.01 -9.99
CA GLU A 118 17.64 -6.79 -9.97
C GLU A 118 17.05 -6.52 -8.60
N ARG A 119 16.62 -7.58 -7.89
CA ARG A 119 16.14 -7.46 -6.51
C ARG A 119 17.22 -6.92 -5.58
N ALA A 120 18.44 -7.42 -5.70
CA ALA A 120 19.58 -6.95 -4.93
C ALA A 120 19.96 -5.50 -5.26
N ARG A 121 19.92 -5.12 -6.55
CA ARG A 121 20.18 -3.76 -7.02
C ARG A 121 19.16 -2.76 -6.45
N LEU A 122 17.87 -3.05 -6.56
CA LEU A 122 16.81 -2.17 -6.03
C LEU A 122 16.90 -2.04 -4.50
N HIS A 123 17.29 -3.11 -3.80
CA HIS A 123 17.55 -3.06 -2.37
C HIS A 123 18.76 -2.19 -2.04
N ALA A 124 19.85 -2.30 -2.79
CA ALA A 124 21.04 -1.45 -2.61
C ALA A 124 20.74 0.04 -2.87
N GLU A 125 19.77 0.35 -3.72
CA GLU A 125 19.22 1.69 -3.94
C GLU A 125 18.29 2.14 -2.80
N GLY A 126 18.10 1.31 -1.76
CA GLY A 126 17.36 1.62 -0.54
C GLY A 126 15.87 1.24 -0.56
N ALA A 127 15.36 0.60 -1.60
CA ALA A 127 13.99 0.10 -1.60
C ALA A 127 13.86 -1.16 -0.72
N VAL A 128 12.78 -1.24 0.07
CA VAL A 128 12.52 -2.40 0.94
C VAL A 128 11.62 -3.44 0.29
N ALA A 129 10.75 -3.01 -0.61
CA ALA A 129 9.83 -3.88 -1.35
C ALA A 129 9.51 -3.32 -2.73
N ALA A 130 9.00 -4.17 -3.63
CA ALA A 130 8.57 -3.82 -4.97
C ALA A 130 7.12 -4.27 -5.21
N ASP A 131 6.36 -3.43 -5.93
CA ASP A 131 5.04 -3.78 -6.45
C ASP A 131 4.90 -3.38 -7.93
N MET A 132 3.70 -3.52 -8.49
CA MET A 132 3.45 -3.20 -9.89
C MET A 132 2.39 -2.11 -10.10
N GLU A 133 1.92 -1.45 -9.04
CA GLU A 133 0.75 -0.57 -9.10
C GLU A 133 0.88 0.76 -8.38
N SER A 134 1.46 0.80 -7.19
CA SER A 134 1.31 1.93 -6.26
C SER A 134 1.75 3.27 -6.83
N ALA A 135 2.96 3.37 -7.36
CA ALA A 135 3.46 4.62 -7.94
C ALA A 135 2.74 5.00 -9.23
N PHE A 136 2.43 4.01 -10.10
CA PHE A 136 1.68 4.25 -11.34
C PHE A 136 0.26 4.75 -11.06
N LEU A 137 -0.41 4.19 -10.06
CA LEU A 137 -1.75 4.62 -9.65
C LEU A 137 -1.71 6.04 -9.09
N ALA A 138 -0.74 6.34 -8.23
CA ALA A 138 -0.56 7.66 -7.62
C ALA A 138 -0.25 8.74 -8.67
N ALA A 139 0.66 8.45 -9.61
CA ALA A 139 1.00 9.34 -10.71
C ALA A 139 -0.20 9.60 -11.63
N ALA A 140 -0.89 8.54 -12.08
CA ALA A 140 -2.06 8.67 -12.95
C ALA A 140 -3.26 9.37 -12.26
N ALA A 141 -3.34 9.29 -10.93
CA ALA A 141 -4.32 10.05 -10.14
C ALA A 141 -3.90 11.51 -9.91
N GLY A 142 -2.74 11.93 -10.38
CA GLY A 142 -2.21 13.28 -10.17
C GLY A 142 -1.99 13.61 -8.69
N LEU A 143 -1.55 12.63 -7.89
CA LEU A 143 -1.31 12.87 -6.48
C LEU A 143 -0.09 13.78 -6.29
N THR A 144 -0.33 14.92 -5.68
CA THR A 144 0.70 15.87 -5.26
C THR A 144 1.19 15.56 -3.84
N PRO A 145 2.35 16.07 -3.40
CA PRO A 145 2.83 15.91 -2.03
C PRO A 145 1.80 16.31 -0.96
N SER A 146 1.01 17.36 -1.19
CA SER A 146 -0.05 17.79 -0.27
C SER A 146 -1.19 16.76 -0.15
N ARG A 147 -1.58 16.11 -1.23
CA ARG A 147 -2.59 15.04 -1.21
C ARG A 147 -2.03 13.71 -0.71
N ALA A 148 -0.73 13.48 -0.83
CA ALA A 148 -0.05 12.30 -0.30
C ALA A 148 -0.08 12.24 1.25
N ALA A 149 -0.37 13.34 1.93
CA ALA A 149 -0.65 13.34 3.38
C ALA A 149 -1.83 12.45 3.76
N ALA A 150 -2.78 12.22 2.85
CA ALA A 150 -3.93 11.33 3.03
C ALA A 150 -3.77 9.99 2.27
N LEU A 151 -2.54 9.61 1.87
CA LEU A 151 -2.22 8.36 1.20
C LEU A 151 -1.60 7.36 2.17
N GLY A 152 -2.21 6.18 2.30
CA GLY A 152 -1.67 5.02 3.00
C GLY A 152 -1.37 3.89 2.02
N VAL A 153 -0.16 3.35 2.06
CA VAL A 153 0.21 2.19 1.23
C VAL A 153 0.64 1.05 2.14
N LEU A 154 -0.16 -0.01 2.14
CA LEU A 154 0.01 -1.22 2.93
C LEU A 154 0.24 -2.40 1.99
N ARG A 155 1.40 -3.01 2.10
CA ARG A 155 1.74 -4.20 1.33
C ARG A 155 2.09 -5.35 2.26
N VAL A 156 1.85 -6.56 1.80
CA VAL A 156 2.28 -7.78 2.49
C VAL A 156 3.21 -8.55 1.58
N VAL A 157 4.34 -8.96 2.11
CA VAL A 157 5.35 -9.70 1.38
C VAL A 157 4.79 -11.07 0.96
N SER A 158 4.73 -11.34 -0.34
CA SER A 158 4.33 -12.65 -0.90
C SER A 158 5.54 -13.53 -1.21
N ASP A 159 6.65 -12.90 -1.57
CA ASP A 159 7.91 -13.55 -1.91
C ASP A 159 9.09 -12.66 -1.51
N ALA A 160 10.22 -13.27 -1.22
CA ALA A 160 11.42 -12.57 -0.75
C ALA A 160 12.67 -13.25 -1.30
N PRO A 161 13.86 -12.63 -1.18
CA PRO A 161 15.13 -13.27 -1.59
C PRO A 161 15.27 -14.67 -0.99
N GLY A 162 15.56 -15.66 -1.83
CA GLY A 162 15.63 -17.06 -1.42
C GLY A 162 14.28 -17.78 -1.23
N ARG A 163 13.17 -17.06 -1.34
CA ARG A 163 11.77 -17.55 -1.31
C ARG A 163 10.98 -17.01 -2.50
N GLU A 164 11.50 -17.19 -3.68
CA GLU A 164 10.94 -16.68 -4.92
C GLU A 164 9.73 -17.49 -5.39
N LEU A 165 8.84 -16.84 -6.17
CA LEU A 165 7.57 -17.40 -6.65
C LEU A 165 7.66 -18.73 -7.43
N ALA A 166 8.87 -19.17 -7.82
CA ALA A 166 9.09 -20.39 -8.60
C ALA A 166 9.36 -21.66 -7.76
N ARG A 167 9.20 -21.63 -6.42
CA ARG A 167 9.53 -22.76 -5.53
C ARG A 167 8.29 -23.54 -5.06
N LEU A 168 8.51 -24.80 -4.72
CA LEU A 168 7.57 -25.59 -3.92
C LEU A 168 7.29 -24.82 -2.62
N GLY A 169 6.02 -24.44 -2.36
CA GLY A 169 5.64 -23.61 -1.20
C GLY A 169 5.07 -22.24 -1.55
N VAL A 170 5.14 -21.81 -2.81
CA VAL A 170 4.54 -20.53 -3.27
C VAL A 170 3.07 -20.37 -2.85
N VAL A 171 2.30 -21.46 -2.87
CA VAL A 171 0.89 -21.44 -2.44
C VAL A 171 0.78 -21.15 -0.94
N ALA A 172 1.64 -21.77 -0.13
CA ALA A 172 1.64 -21.53 1.33
C ALA A 172 2.07 -20.10 1.66
N ASP A 173 3.05 -19.55 0.95
CA ASP A 173 3.51 -18.18 1.14
C ASP A 173 2.47 -17.17 0.66
N ALA A 174 1.79 -17.43 -0.46
CA ALA A 174 0.66 -16.63 -0.93
C ALA A 174 -0.50 -16.63 0.07
N LEU A 175 -0.88 -17.79 0.60
CA LEU A 175 -1.93 -17.91 1.63
C LEU A 175 -1.52 -17.19 2.91
N ARG A 176 -0.25 -17.26 3.32
CA ARG A 176 0.28 -16.53 4.47
C ARG A 176 0.17 -15.03 4.25
N ALA A 177 0.54 -14.54 3.06
CA ALA A 177 0.43 -13.14 2.70
C ALA A 177 -1.03 -12.66 2.71
N LEU A 178 -1.96 -13.43 2.15
CA LEU A 178 -3.39 -13.09 2.15
C LEU A 178 -4.00 -13.07 3.56
N ARG A 179 -3.62 -14.02 4.43
CA ARG A 179 -4.02 -14.00 5.85
C ARG A 179 -3.49 -12.76 6.56
N ALA A 180 -2.22 -12.43 6.35
CA ALA A 180 -1.63 -11.22 6.93
C ALA A 180 -2.30 -9.95 6.40
N LEU A 181 -2.65 -9.89 5.10
CA LEU A 181 -3.43 -8.80 4.53
C LEU A 181 -4.81 -8.67 5.17
N HIS A 182 -5.51 -9.78 5.42
CA HIS A 182 -6.79 -9.80 6.12
C HIS A 182 -6.67 -9.18 7.52
N HIS A 183 -5.65 -9.56 8.28
CA HIS A 183 -5.43 -9.04 9.64
C HIS A 183 -4.96 -7.58 9.65
N ALA A 184 -4.23 -7.15 8.63
CA ALA A 184 -3.67 -5.80 8.55
C ALA A 184 -4.66 -4.76 7.98
N ALA A 185 -5.55 -5.16 7.07
CA ALA A 185 -6.46 -4.26 6.37
C ALA A 185 -7.32 -3.36 7.30
N PRO A 186 -7.84 -3.85 8.45
CA PRO A 186 -8.61 -2.98 9.36
C PRO A 186 -7.83 -1.80 9.92
N ALA A 187 -6.48 -1.86 9.98
CA ALA A 187 -5.66 -0.73 10.39
C ALA A 187 -5.77 0.48 9.44
N LEU A 188 -6.19 0.27 8.19
CA LEU A 188 -6.44 1.36 7.25
C LEU A 188 -7.62 2.24 7.68
N ALA A 189 -8.66 1.66 8.31
CA ALA A 189 -9.77 2.47 8.86
C ALA A 189 -9.33 3.28 10.07
N ASP A 190 -8.55 2.68 10.98
CA ASP A 190 -8.01 3.38 12.15
C ASP A 190 -7.08 4.51 11.74
N TRP A 191 -6.21 4.25 10.75
CA TRP A 191 -5.32 5.25 10.17
C TRP A 191 -6.11 6.40 9.53
N ALA A 192 -7.10 6.11 8.71
CA ALA A 192 -7.93 7.13 8.06
C ALA A 192 -8.70 7.98 9.09
N ALA A 193 -9.22 7.37 10.15
CA ALA A 193 -9.89 8.08 11.23
C ALA A 193 -8.93 9.02 11.99
N ALA A 194 -7.73 8.54 12.32
CA ALA A 194 -6.71 9.35 13.00
C ALA A 194 -6.23 10.53 12.13
N GLY A 195 -6.05 10.33 10.82
CA GLY A 195 -5.68 11.39 9.88
C GLY A 195 -6.73 12.51 9.83
N ARG A 196 -8.02 12.15 9.84
CA ARG A 196 -9.12 13.15 9.89
C ARG A 196 -9.12 13.96 11.18
N GLN A 197 -8.84 13.33 12.32
CA GLN A 197 -8.74 14.03 13.59
C GLN A 197 -7.58 15.03 13.56
N ALA A 198 -6.40 14.64 13.11
CA ALA A 198 -5.24 15.52 13.01
C ALA A 198 -5.53 16.76 12.16
N MET A 199 -6.19 16.59 11.00
CA MET A 199 -6.57 17.72 10.14
C MET A 199 -7.56 18.68 10.80
N ARG A 200 -8.51 18.19 11.59
CA ARG A 200 -9.48 19.05 12.31
C ARG A 200 -8.83 19.93 13.36
N PHE A 201 -7.76 19.49 13.99
CA PHE A 201 -7.01 20.27 15.00
C PHE A 201 -5.99 21.24 14.37
N SER A 202 -5.64 21.06 13.09
CA SER A 202 -4.68 21.92 12.38
C SER A 202 -5.33 23.17 11.74
N ILE A 203 -6.67 23.28 11.74
CA ILE A 203 -7.37 24.48 11.27
C ILE A 203 -7.41 25.46 12.45
N PRO A 204 -6.73 26.64 12.38
CA PRO A 204 -6.86 27.66 13.41
C PRO A 204 -8.35 28.04 13.52
N LYS A 205 -8.88 28.05 14.76
CA LYS A 205 -10.16 28.70 15.00
C LYS A 205 -9.94 30.17 14.65
N GLU A 206 -10.54 30.63 13.56
CA GLU A 206 -10.65 32.06 13.33
C GLU A 206 -11.30 32.65 14.57
N VAL A 207 -10.53 33.50 15.26
CA VAL A 207 -11.03 34.31 16.37
C VAL A 207 -11.92 35.35 15.73
N GLY A 208 -13.25 35.20 15.85
CA GLY A 208 -14.23 36.19 15.48
C GLY A 208 -14.27 37.34 16.48
#